data_b2e98c08e11521320a547e8cb248f8dc
#
_entry.id   b2e98c08e11521320a547e8cb248f8dc
#
_cell.length_a   1.000
_cell.length_b   1.000
_cell.length_c   1.000
_cell.angle_alpha   90.00
_cell.angle_beta   90.00
_cell.angle_gamma   90.00
#
_symmetry.space_group_name_H-M   'P 1'
#
loop_
_entity.id
_entity.type
_entity.pdbx_description
1 polymer ?
#
loop_
_entity_poly.entity_id
_entity_poly.type
_entity_poly.pdbx_seq_one_letter_code
_entity_poly.pdbx_strand_id
1 'polypeptide(L)'
;MISEKEKFFDPRKPFASKRPETHEEWQARMGGEVLAVVRSGLYLDFRFLDMALSALTPVPDERCGVLATDGVNLYYQPSALLRLYQENPKYLNRLYLHTVFHCVFRHLWLKGKRDARLWNLACDIAVENVLDNLNRSSVKRPLTWVRQNAYAAIAAEGRVVAAAPAYRWLAGQTPGVLRQLEREFYTDDHRLWPKDAPEQPKQMPTPLPQKTWQKIGERMQTELDLRDKEAGDGADALKQQVKAANRSRRSYQDFLRRFCVTREEVHLDPDEFDLNFYTYGLSVYGNMPLIEPLETRESKKIEELALVIDTSYSTSGELVRAFLAETYTLLKGRENFFHRMNLHLIQADNAIRQDLLIRNEDELIHAMNHFELRGGGGTDFRPAFEYVNQLCAEKKFSNLRGLLYFTDGMGTYPARRPAYDTAFLFLGEKFDDANVPPWAMKVVLDEDEFSGPTARAASALADALAEEDDPYRELNNS
;
A
#
# COMPACT_ATOMS: atom_id res chain seq x y z
N MET A 1 -54.62 -21.71 26.37
CA MET A 1 -54.19 -22.78 27.30
C MET A 1 -52.73 -23.05 27.02
N ILE A 2 -51.90 -22.46 27.87
CA ILE A 2 -50.44 -22.51 27.79
C ILE A 2 -50.01 -23.63 28.70
N SER A 3 -49.36 -24.66 28.19
CA SER A 3 -48.79 -25.75 28.96
C SER A 3 -47.32 -25.42 29.26
N GLU A 4 -47.05 -24.87 30.44
CA GLU A 4 -45.71 -24.85 31.03
C GLU A 4 -45.32 -26.28 31.39
N LYS A 5 -44.34 -26.85 30.69
CA LYS A 5 -43.68 -28.06 31.15
C LYS A 5 -42.71 -27.65 32.27
N GLU A 6 -43.16 -27.87 33.54
CA GLU A 6 -42.28 -27.88 34.70
C GLU A 6 -41.13 -28.86 34.46
N LYS A 7 -39.89 -28.33 34.43
CA LYS A 7 -38.69 -29.16 34.46
C LYS A 7 -38.58 -29.82 35.83
N PHE A 8 -39.06 -31.05 35.94
CA PHE A 8 -38.88 -31.86 37.11
C PHE A 8 -37.37 -32.01 37.42
N PHE A 9 -36.99 -31.62 38.64
CA PHE A 9 -35.68 -31.87 39.21
C PHE A 9 -35.54 -33.38 39.39
N ASP A 10 -34.62 -34.04 38.64
CA ASP A 10 -34.27 -35.44 38.79
C ASP A 10 -33.13 -35.56 39.82
N PRO A 11 -33.44 -36.03 41.04
CA PRO A 11 -32.46 -36.12 42.14
C PRO A 11 -31.37 -37.19 41.88
N ARG A 12 -31.48 -37.98 40.81
CA ARG A 12 -30.47 -39.00 40.43
C ARG A 12 -29.43 -38.51 39.44
N LYS A 13 -29.60 -37.32 38.88
CA LYS A 13 -28.51 -36.70 38.09
C LYS A 13 -27.51 -36.13 39.07
N PRO A 14 -26.28 -36.66 39.12
CA PRO A 14 -25.25 -36.05 39.94
C PRO A 14 -25.15 -34.59 39.50
N PHE A 15 -25.21 -33.66 40.45
CA PHE A 15 -24.78 -32.30 40.22
C PHE A 15 -23.42 -32.42 39.55
N ALA A 16 -23.32 -32.05 38.28
CA ALA A 16 -22.04 -31.92 37.65
C ALA A 16 -21.31 -30.84 38.48
N SER A 17 -20.51 -31.29 39.44
CA SER A 17 -19.64 -30.41 40.20
C SER A 17 -18.77 -29.75 39.18
N LYS A 18 -18.99 -28.46 38.90
CA LYS A 18 -18.06 -27.69 38.08
C LYS A 18 -16.71 -27.89 38.74
N ARG A 19 -15.81 -28.54 38.04
CA ARG A 19 -14.41 -28.65 38.46
C ARG A 19 -13.97 -27.26 38.94
N PRO A 20 -13.32 -27.14 40.09
CA PRO A 20 -12.80 -25.84 40.53
C PRO A 20 -11.89 -25.27 39.46
N GLU A 21 -12.11 -24.01 39.14
CA GLU A 21 -11.34 -23.26 38.18
C GLU A 21 -9.85 -23.29 38.61
N THR A 22 -8.96 -23.61 37.69
CA THR A 22 -7.53 -23.54 37.97
C THR A 22 -7.08 -22.08 38.05
N HIS A 23 -5.91 -21.84 38.64
CA HIS A 23 -5.36 -20.49 38.75
C HIS A 23 -5.14 -19.87 37.35
N GLU A 24 -4.70 -20.64 36.39
CA GLU A 24 -4.48 -20.22 34.98
C GLU A 24 -5.82 -19.88 34.31
N GLU A 25 -6.84 -20.72 34.45
CA GLU A 25 -8.19 -20.47 33.94
C GLU A 25 -8.79 -19.19 34.55
N TRP A 26 -8.57 -18.97 35.85
CA TRP A 26 -8.98 -17.76 36.55
C TRP A 26 -8.26 -16.52 36.01
N GLN A 27 -6.92 -16.57 35.83
CA GLN A 27 -6.14 -15.47 35.25
C GLN A 27 -6.60 -15.15 33.83
N ALA A 28 -6.84 -16.16 33.00
CA ALA A 28 -7.34 -15.98 31.65
C ALA A 28 -8.71 -15.28 31.62
N ARG A 29 -9.65 -15.74 32.45
CA ARG A 29 -10.98 -15.12 32.57
C ARG A 29 -10.88 -13.68 33.07
N MET A 30 -10.13 -13.43 34.13
CA MET A 30 -9.95 -12.09 34.71
C MET A 30 -9.26 -11.15 33.71
N GLY A 31 -8.28 -11.65 32.97
CA GLY A 31 -7.63 -10.88 31.89
C GLY A 31 -8.63 -10.43 30.82
N GLY A 32 -9.53 -11.31 30.39
CA GLY A 32 -10.61 -10.98 29.48
C GLY A 32 -11.57 -9.92 30.02
N GLU A 33 -11.93 -10.02 31.32
CA GLU A 33 -12.78 -9.02 31.99
C GLU A 33 -12.08 -7.65 32.06
N VAL A 34 -10.79 -7.61 32.40
CA VAL A 34 -9.98 -6.38 32.42
C VAL A 34 -9.93 -5.74 31.04
N LEU A 35 -9.71 -6.52 29.99
CA LEU A 35 -9.74 -6.00 28.61
C LEU A 35 -11.11 -5.43 28.23
N ALA A 36 -12.19 -6.03 28.68
CA ALA A 36 -13.55 -5.50 28.48
C ALA A 36 -13.76 -4.15 29.21
N VAL A 37 -13.22 -4.00 30.42
CA VAL A 37 -13.24 -2.73 31.16
C VAL A 37 -12.42 -1.67 30.45
N VAL A 38 -11.20 -2.00 30.02
CA VAL A 38 -10.31 -1.11 29.25
C VAL A 38 -11.01 -0.62 27.99
N ARG A 39 -11.57 -1.54 27.21
CA ARG A 39 -12.32 -1.21 25.97
C ARG A 39 -13.49 -0.27 26.25
N SER A 40 -14.28 -0.55 27.30
CA SER A 40 -15.42 0.28 27.67
C SER A 40 -14.99 1.69 28.10
N GLY A 41 -13.89 1.81 28.85
CA GLY A 41 -13.32 3.10 29.24
C GLY A 41 -12.82 3.90 28.03
N LEU A 42 -12.12 3.24 27.12
CA LEU A 42 -11.64 3.86 25.88
C LEU A 42 -12.78 4.29 24.95
N TYR A 43 -13.86 3.51 24.88
CA TYR A 43 -15.05 3.88 24.12
C TYR A 43 -15.69 5.19 24.64
N LEU A 44 -15.71 5.41 25.93
CA LEU A 44 -16.24 6.67 26.48
C LEU A 44 -15.41 7.89 26.08
N ASP A 45 -14.09 7.74 26.00
CA ASP A 45 -13.16 8.81 25.65
C ASP A 45 -13.05 9.01 24.12
N PHE A 46 -13.20 7.94 23.33
CA PHE A 46 -12.94 7.90 21.88
C PHE A 46 -14.10 7.22 21.14
N ARG A 47 -15.29 7.81 21.16
CA ARG A 47 -16.50 7.25 20.53
C ARG A 47 -16.35 6.96 19.04
N PHE A 48 -15.52 7.72 18.34
CA PHE A 48 -15.20 7.52 16.92
C PHE A 48 -14.37 6.26 16.65
N LEU A 49 -13.84 5.60 17.71
CA LEU A 49 -13.11 4.33 17.61
C LEU A 49 -13.97 3.09 17.87
N ASP A 50 -15.29 3.23 18.06
CA ASP A 50 -16.20 2.14 18.45
C ASP A 50 -15.96 0.84 17.68
N MET A 51 -15.99 0.89 16.37
CA MET A 51 -15.76 -0.28 15.53
C MET A 51 -14.33 -0.84 15.66
N ALA A 52 -13.33 0.02 15.77
CA ALA A 52 -11.94 -0.41 15.89
C ALA A 52 -11.68 -1.09 17.24
N LEU A 53 -12.22 -0.53 18.34
CA LEU A 53 -12.09 -1.08 19.69
C LEU A 53 -12.76 -2.45 19.86
N SER A 54 -13.83 -2.72 19.09
CA SER A 54 -14.58 -3.96 19.15
C SER A 54 -14.19 -5.01 18.12
N ALA A 55 -13.28 -4.68 17.20
CA ALA A 55 -12.96 -5.55 16.06
C ALA A 55 -12.08 -6.76 16.40
N LEU A 56 -11.28 -6.68 17.48
CA LEU A 56 -10.38 -7.75 17.88
C LEU A 56 -11.03 -8.66 18.95
N THR A 57 -10.86 -9.98 18.80
CA THR A 57 -11.35 -10.97 19.76
C THR A 57 -10.25 -11.30 20.78
N PRO A 58 -10.45 -11.09 22.10
CA PRO A 58 -9.44 -11.42 23.11
C PRO A 58 -9.19 -12.93 23.19
N VAL A 59 -7.90 -13.33 23.16
CA VAL A 59 -7.46 -14.72 23.25
C VAL A 59 -6.28 -14.82 24.23
N PRO A 60 -6.34 -15.61 25.31
CA PRO A 60 -5.20 -15.81 26.20
C PRO A 60 -4.10 -16.63 25.51
N ASP A 61 -2.86 -16.17 25.55
CA ASP A 61 -1.67 -16.89 25.07
C ASP A 61 -0.46 -16.58 25.98
N GLU A 62 0.03 -17.58 26.68
CA GLU A 62 1.19 -17.45 27.60
C GLU A 62 2.50 -17.16 26.87
N ARG A 63 2.55 -17.36 25.57
CA ARG A 63 3.77 -17.19 24.76
C ARG A 63 3.94 -15.79 24.19
N CYS A 64 2.89 -14.97 24.19
CA CYS A 64 2.98 -13.60 23.69
C CYS A 64 3.60 -12.67 24.75
N GLY A 65 3.96 -11.44 24.33
CA GLY A 65 4.20 -10.35 25.26
C GLY A 65 2.92 -9.98 26.03
N VAL A 66 2.83 -8.78 26.58
CA VAL A 66 1.63 -8.36 27.30
C VAL A 66 0.42 -8.38 26.37
N LEU A 67 0.53 -7.78 25.18
CA LEU A 67 -0.46 -7.82 24.09
C LEU A 67 0.24 -8.08 22.76
N ALA A 68 -0.49 -8.76 21.85
CA ALA A 68 -0.11 -8.99 20.47
C ALA A 68 -1.36 -9.11 19.59
N THR A 69 -1.23 -8.97 18.27
CA THR A 69 -2.35 -9.17 17.34
C THR A 69 -1.90 -9.77 16.02
N ASP A 70 -2.81 -10.53 15.40
CA ASP A 70 -2.72 -11.02 14.01
C ASP A 70 -3.67 -10.26 13.06
N GLY A 71 -4.38 -9.23 13.60
CA GLY A 71 -5.40 -8.47 12.90
C GLY A 71 -6.82 -9.04 13.02
N VAL A 72 -7.00 -10.19 13.67
CA VAL A 72 -8.31 -10.81 13.99
C VAL A 72 -8.46 -10.96 15.49
N ASN A 73 -7.42 -11.45 16.15
CA ASN A 73 -7.40 -11.70 17.58
C ASN A 73 -6.50 -10.70 18.30
N LEU A 74 -6.86 -10.41 19.55
CA LEU A 74 -6.02 -9.71 20.51
C LEU A 74 -5.49 -10.75 21.50
N TYR A 75 -4.26 -11.19 21.28
CA TYR A 75 -3.59 -12.13 22.17
C TYR A 75 -3.05 -11.40 23.39
N TYR A 76 -3.21 -12.00 24.56
CA TYR A 76 -2.70 -11.41 25.80
C TYR A 76 -2.13 -12.48 26.72
N GLN A 77 -1.05 -12.13 27.43
CA GLN A 77 -0.50 -12.94 28.49
C GLN A 77 -1.22 -12.62 29.81
N PRO A 78 -2.04 -13.55 30.36
CA PRO A 78 -2.91 -13.25 31.47
C PRO A 78 -2.21 -12.68 32.70
N SER A 79 -1.13 -13.32 33.15
CA SER A 79 -0.39 -12.90 34.34
C SER A 79 0.28 -11.53 34.17
N ALA A 80 0.87 -11.26 33.01
CA ALA A 80 1.52 -9.97 32.72
C ALA A 80 0.50 -8.84 32.59
N LEU A 81 -0.63 -9.11 31.92
CA LEU A 81 -1.71 -8.14 31.76
C LEU A 81 -2.32 -7.74 33.11
N LEU A 82 -2.64 -8.70 33.98
CA LEU A 82 -3.18 -8.41 35.29
C LEU A 82 -2.22 -7.61 36.15
N ARG A 83 -0.94 -7.94 36.12
CA ARG A 83 0.13 -7.16 36.81
C ARG A 83 0.19 -5.73 36.29
N LEU A 84 0.22 -5.55 34.96
CA LEU A 84 0.28 -4.24 34.36
C LEU A 84 -0.97 -3.39 34.72
N TYR A 85 -2.15 -4.01 34.74
CA TYR A 85 -3.38 -3.32 35.13
C TYR A 85 -3.35 -2.86 36.59
N GLN A 86 -2.82 -3.69 37.49
CA GLN A 86 -2.65 -3.32 38.89
C GLN A 86 -1.66 -2.19 39.09
N GLU A 87 -0.52 -2.21 38.36
CA GLU A 87 0.50 -1.22 38.49
C GLU A 87 0.13 0.11 37.82
N ASN A 88 -0.44 0.06 36.62
CA ASN A 88 -0.79 1.25 35.85
C ASN A 88 -1.91 1.00 34.81
N PRO A 89 -3.19 1.17 35.20
CA PRO A 89 -4.31 0.99 34.28
C PRO A 89 -4.25 1.89 33.04
N LYS A 90 -3.71 3.11 33.17
CA LYS A 90 -3.57 4.04 32.02
C LYS A 90 -2.58 3.52 30.99
N TYR A 91 -1.54 2.84 31.43
CA TYR A 91 -0.59 2.24 30.52
C TYR A 91 -1.22 1.09 29.74
N LEU A 92 -2.08 0.29 30.36
CA LEU A 92 -2.81 -0.75 29.67
C LEU A 92 -3.82 -0.18 28.67
N ASN A 93 -4.51 0.93 28.99
CA ASN A 93 -5.36 1.65 28.04
C ASN A 93 -4.56 2.08 26.79
N ARG A 94 -3.38 2.64 27.02
CA ARG A 94 -2.48 3.08 25.96
C ARG A 94 -1.99 1.90 25.12
N LEU A 95 -1.58 0.81 25.73
CA LEU A 95 -1.14 -0.40 25.07
C LEU A 95 -2.23 -1.02 24.21
N TYR A 96 -3.49 -1.04 24.72
CA TYR A 96 -4.64 -1.51 23.95
C TYR A 96 -4.86 -0.67 22.68
N LEU A 97 -4.86 0.67 22.79
CA LEU A 97 -4.98 1.56 21.66
C LEU A 97 -3.81 1.43 20.68
N HIS A 98 -2.60 1.27 21.20
CA HIS A 98 -1.39 1.05 20.39
C HIS A 98 -1.58 -0.16 19.46
N THR A 99 -1.94 -1.30 20.00
CA THR A 99 -2.17 -2.53 19.22
C THR A 99 -3.34 -2.37 18.22
N VAL A 100 -4.43 -1.70 18.61
CA VAL A 100 -5.56 -1.40 17.70
C VAL A 100 -5.11 -0.48 16.55
N PHE A 101 -4.30 0.54 16.82
CA PHE A 101 -3.84 1.46 15.78
C PHE A 101 -2.92 0.82 14.76
N HIS A 102 -2.14 -0.19 15.13
CA HIS A 102 -1.41 -0.98 14.15
C HIS A 102 -2.34 -1.58 13.10
N CYS A 103 -3.51 -2.08 13.52
CA CYS A 103 -4.52 -2.62 12.61
C CYS A 103 -5.19 -1.52 11.77
N VAL A 104 -5.58 -0.39 12.40
CA VAL A 104 -6.22 0.75 11.71
C VAL A 104 -5.31 1.32 10.64
N PHE A 105 -4.01 1.51 10.94
CA PHE A 105 -3.01 2.00 9.99
C PHE A 105 -2.49 0.91 9.06
N ARG A 106 -2.96 -0.33 9.22
CA ARG A 106 -2.62 -1.50 8.39
C ARG A 106 -1.13 -1.86 8.41
N HIS A 107 -0.40 -1.54 9.46
CA HIS A 107 1.03 -1.80 9.59
C HIS A 107 1.39 -3.28 9.40
N LEU A 108 0.50 -4.18 9.83
CA LEU A 108 0.65 -5.63 9.71
C LEU A 108 0.83 -6.10 8.26
N TRP A 109 0.27 -5.38 7.29
CA TRP A 109 0.17 -5.79 5.89
C TRP A 109 0.99 -4.91 4.94
N LEU A 110 1.57 -3.83 5.44
CA LEU A 110 2.26 -2.83 4.61
C LEU A 110 3.79 -2.97 4.64
N LYS A 111 4.34 -4.01 5.27
CA LYS A 111 5.79 -4.21 5.39
C LYS A 111 6.47 -4.33 4.02
N GLY A 112 5.90 -5.12 3.11
CA GLY A 112 6.50 -5.40 1.81
C GLY A 112 7.91 -5.99 1.96
N LYS A 113 8.86 -5.52 1.15
CA LYS A 113 10.26 -5.98 1.14
C LYS A 113 11.15 -5.31 2.20
N ARG A 114 10.59 -4.48 3.10
CA ARG A 114 11.35 -3.74 4.12
C ARG A 114 11.92 -4.67 5.18
N ASP A 115 13.04 -4.26 5.80
CA ASP A 115 13.58 -4.95 6.96
C ASP A 115 12.55 -5.00 8.09
N ALA A 116 12.28 -6.18 8.63
CA ALA A 116 11.23 -6.38 9.61
C ALA A 116 11.50 -5.65 10.93
N ARG A 117 12.76 -5.61 11.38
CA ARG A 117 13.13 -4.95 12.63
C ARG A 117 12.95 -3.44 12.55
N LEU A 118 13.44 -2.83 11.48
CA LEU A 118 13.30 -1.40 11.26
C LEU A 118 11.84 -1.02 10.99
N TRP A 119 11.08 -1.87 10.27
CA TRP A 119 9.66 -1.65 10.01
C TRP A 119 8.84 -1.66 11.29
N ASN A 120 9.04 -2.64 12.16
CA ASN A 120 8.37 -2.74 13.45
C ASN A 120 8.60 -1.49 14.30
N LEU A 121 9.87 -1.07 14.44
CA LEU A 121 10.22 0.16 15.15
C LEU A 121 9.59 1.41 14.53
N ALA A 122 9.57 1.51 13.20
CA ALA A 122 8.93 2.61 12.49
C ALA A 122 7.42 2.69 12.75
N CYS A 123 6.76 1.53 12.78
CA CYS A 123 5.35 1.43 13.11
C CYS A 123 5.05 1.86 14.54
N ASP A 124 5.88 1.44 15.51
CA ASP A 124 5.77 1.84 16.92
C ASP A 124 5.94 3.36 17.06
N ILE A 125 6.94 3.95 16.41
CA ILE A 125 7.16 5.40 16.42
C ILE A 125 5.93 6.14 15.88
N ALA A 126 5.37 5.67 14.78
CA ALA A 126 4.20 6.30 14.15
C ALA A 126 2.96 6.23 15.05
N VAL A 127 2.68 5.08 15.64
CA VAL A 127 1.54 4.90 16.57
C VAL A 127 1.74 5.71 17.85
N GLU A 128 2.93 5.65 18.44
CA GLU A 128 3.24 6.37 19.66
C GLU A 128 3.19 7.90 19.45
N ASN A 129 3.56 8.39 18.27
CA ASN A 129 3.37 9.82 17.94
C ASN A 129 1.89 10.20 17.97
N VAL A 130 1.01 9.39 17.42
CA VAL A 130 -0.44 9.64 17.49
C VAL A 130 -0.91 9.65 18.95
N LEU A 131 -0.54 8.64 19.74
CA LEU A 131 -0.95 8.52 21.12
C LEU A 131 -0.41 9.64 22.02
N ASP A 132 0.82 10.11 21.75
CA ASP A 132 1.42 11.23 22.47
C ASP A 132 0.74 12.56 22.15
N ASN A 133 0.16 12.72 20.96
CA ASN A 133 -0.61 13.90 20.56
C ASN A 133 -2.08 13.84 21.04
N LEU A 134 -2.63 12.65 21.36
CA LEU A 134 -3.99 12.56 21.90
C LEU A 134 -4.04 13.16 23.32
N ASN A 135 -4.71 14.29 23.47
CA ASN A 135 -4.79 15.02 24.75
C ASN A 135 -5.92 14.47 25.65
N ARG A 136 -5.88 13.16 25.97
CA ARG A 136 -6.86 12.48 26.84
C ARG A 136 -6.16 11.89 28.06
N SER A 137 -6.75 12.12 29.25
CA SER A 137 -6.16 11.69 30.54
C SER A 137 -6.01 10.17 30.67
N SER A 138 -6.82 9.40 29.95
CA SER A 138 -6.82 7.94 29.96
C SER A 138 -5.61 7.30 29.29
N VAL A 139 -4.92 8.05 28.37
CA VAL A 139 -3.78 7.55 27.58
C VAL A 139 -2.56 8.44 27.65
N LYS A 140 -2.66 9.62 28.27
CA LYS A 140 -1.59 10.61 28.32
C LYS A 140 -0.40 10.11 29.14
N ARG A 141 0.81 10.26 28.59
CA ARG A 141 2.08 10.06 29.32
C ARG A 141 3.00 11.27 29.15
N PRO A 142 3.97 11.46 30.06
CA PRO A 142 5.02 12.46 29.84
C PRO A 142 5.83 12.15 28.58
N LEU A 143 6.08 13.17 27.77
CA LEU A 143 6.87 13.04 26.57
C LEU A 143 8.36 13.09 26.90
N THR A 144 9.11 12.06 26.53
CA THR A 144 10.56 12.00 26.77
C THR A 144 11.31 12.83 25.71
N TRP A 145 12.53 13.26 26.07
CA TRP A 145 13.41 13.96 25.13
C TRP A 145 13.74 13.12 23.89
N VAL A 146 13.91 11.80 24.05
CA VAL A 146 14.18 10.86 22.95
C VAL A 146 13.03 10.86 21.94
N ARG A 147 11.79 10.82 22.42
CA ARG A 147 10.59 10.87 21.58
C ARG A 147 10.45 12.21 20.86
N GLN A 148 10.64 13.32 21.58
CA GLN A 148 10.57 14.66 20.98
C GLN A 148 11.55 14.82 19.83
N ASN A 149 12.82 14.39 20.03
CA ASN A 149 13.83 14.47 18.99
C ASN A 149 13.55 13.55 17.79
N ALA A 150 13.09 12.32 18.05
CA ALA A 150 12.70 11.41 16.97
C ALA A 150 11.57 11.97 16.12
N TYR A 151 10.50 12.47 16.75
CA TYR A 151 9.38 13.07 16.04
C TYR A 151 9.80 14.32 15.27
N ALA A 152 10.61 15.20 15.87
CA ALA A 152 11.11 16.40 15.21
C ALA A 152 12.00 16.07 13.99
N ALA A 153 12.87 15.06 14.12
CA ALA A 153 13.74 14.63 13.04
C ALA A 153 12.96 14.01 11.87
N ILE A 154 11.92 13.20 12.16
CA ILE A 154 11.07 12.60 11.13
C ILE A 154 10.17 13.66 10.49
N ALA A 155 9.64 14.61 11.29
CA ALA A 155 8.81 15.70 10.81
C ALA A 155 9.60 16.80 10.09
N ALA A 156 10.93 16.77 10.15
CA ALA A 156 11.77 17.67 9.38
C ALA A 156 11.36 17.62 7.91
N GLU A 157 11.41 18.75 7.23
CA GLU A 157 10.95 18.87 5.84
C GLU A 157 9.41 18.76 5.64
N GLY A 158 8.61 18.97 6.70
CA GLY A 158 7.14 18.98 6.60
C GLY A 158 6.49 17.62 6.38
N ARG A 159 7.17 16.53 6.72
CA ARG A 159 6.63 15.16 6.63
C ARG A 159 5.72 14.84 7.83
N VAL A 160 4.72 14.01 7.58
CA VAL A 160 3.93 13.40 8.66
C VAL A 160 4.75 12.32 9.33
N VAL A 161 4.70 12.19 10.67
CA VAL A 161 5.37 11.11 11.41
C VAL A 161 4.60 9.81 11.21
N ALA A 162 4.74 9.20 10.03
CA ALA A 162 4.12 7.93 9.64
C ALA A 162 5.16 6.81 9.55
N ALA A 163 4.71 5.55 9.40
CA ALA A 163 5.62 4.40 9.40
C ALA A 163 6.66 4.44 8.27
N ALA A 164 6.28 4.85 7.05
CA ALA A 164 7.23 4.90 5.93
C ALA A 164 8.29 6.00 6.06
N PRO A 165 7.98 7.28 6.41
CA PRO A 165 9.01 8.27 6.74
C PRO A 165 9.89 7.86 7.91
N ALA A 166 9.30 7.30 8.98
CA ALA A 166 10.05 6.81 10.11
C ALA A 166 11.03 5.71 9.70
N TYR A 167 10.62 4.77 8.85
CA TYR A 167 11.47 3.72 8.32
C TYR A 167 12.68 4.28 7.54
N ARG A 168 12.44 5.24 6.62
CA ARG A 168 13.53 5.88 5.87
C ARG A 168 14.52 6.61 6.78
N TRP A 169 14.02 7.34 7.76
CA TRP A 169 14.86 8.01 8.74
C TRP A 169 15.68 7.01 9.56
N LEU A 170 15.06 5.90 10.01
CA LEU A 170 15.74 4.84 10.78
C LEU A 170 16.83 4.15 9.96
N ALA A 171 16.65 3.95 8.67
CA ALA A 171 17.63 3.32 7.79
C ALA A 171 18.96 4.09 7.73
N GLY A 172 18.96 5.39 8.01
CA GLY A 172 20.15 6.23 8.10
C GLY A 172 20.77 6.34 9.51
N GLN A 173 20.20 5.66 10.53
CA GLN A 173 20.65 5.81 11.91
C GLN A 173 21.76 4.82 12.28
N THR A 174 22.60 5.22 13.25
CA THR A 174 23.65 4.34 13.79
C THR A 174 23.04 3.23 14.67
N PRO A 175 23.72 2.07 14.81
CA PRO A 175 23.22 0.97 15.66
C PRO A 175 23.02 1.36 17.13
N GLY A 176 23.76 2.36 17.63
CA GLY A 176 23.59 2.88 18.99
C GLY A 176 22.26 3.61 19.17
N VAL A 177 21.92 4.49 18.22
CA VAL A 177 20.66 5.24 18.21
C VAL A 177 19.48 4.27 18.02
N LEU A 178 19.59 3.29 17.13
CA LEU A 178 18.54 2.29 16.93
C LEU A 178 18.23 1.53 18.23
N ARG A 179 19.24 1.07 18.95
CA ARG A 179 19.02 0.39 20.26
C ARG A 179 18.36 1.30 21.30
N GLN A 180 18.67 2.59 21.30
CA GLN A 180 18.04 3.56 22.21
C GLN A 180 16.56 3.75 21.84
N LEU A 181 16.25 3.90 20.55
CA LEU A 181 14.87 4.03 20.05
C LEU A 181 14.05 2.78 20.30
N GLU A 182 14.61 1.60 20.07
CA GLU A 182 13.93 0.32 20.39
C GLU A 182 13.53 0.23 21.85
N ARG A 183 14.41 0.61 22.79
CA ARG A 183 14.11 0.62 24.23
C ARG A 183 13.02 1.61 24.61
N GLU A 184 12.95 2.75 23.90
CA GLU A 184 11.98 3.80 24.18
C GLU A 184 10.61 3.51 23.60
N PHE A 185 10.56 2.93 22.39
CA PHE A 185 9.33 2.77 21.62
C PHE A 185 8.73 1.36 21.64
N TYR A 186 9.49 0.34 22.06
CA TYR A 186 8.93 -1.01 22.19
C TYR A 186 7.71 -1.02 23.14
N THR A 187 6.57 -1.44 22.63
CA THR A 187 5.30 -1.35 23.33
C THR A 187 4.56 -2.68 23.34
N ASP A 188 4.33 -3.30 22.16
CA ASP A 188 3.63 -4.57 22.01
C ASP A 188 4.47 -5.62 21.24
N ASP A 189 3.90 -6.81 21.02
CA ASP A 189 4.61 -7.94 20.42
C ASP A 189 4.14 -8.17 18.97
N HIS A 190 5.02 -7.93 18.03
CA HIS A 190 4.76 -8.06 16.59
C HIS A 190 5.01 -9.46 16.01
N ARG A 191 5.36 -10.46 16.83
CA ARG A 191 5.69 -11.82 16.33
C ARG A 191 4.55 -12.52 15.61
N LEU A 192 3.31 -12.14 15.89
CA LEU A 192 2.11 -12.69 15.29
C LEU A 192 1.66 -11.96 14.02
N TRP A 193 2.36 -10.90 13.63
CA TRP A 193 2.06 -10.24 12.37
C TRP A 193 2.23 -11.20 11.21
N PRO A 194 1.39 -11.11 10.17
CA PRO A 194 1.49 -11.97 9.00
C PRO A 194 2.92 -11.94 8.43
N LYS A 195 3.55 -13.11 8.34
CA LYS A 195 4.83 -13.24 7.65
C LYS A 195 4.54 -13.15 6.16
N ASP A 196 5.45 -12.48 5.44
CA ASP A 196 5.35 -12.45 3.99
C ASP A 196 5.28 -13.89 3.49
N ALA A 197 4.20 -14.24 2.79
CA ALA A 197 4.17 -15.46 2.05
C ALA A 197 5.27 -15.39 0.97
N PRO A 198 6.03 -16.46 0.72
CA PRO A 198 6.98 -16.50 -0.38
C PRO A 198 6.23 -16.12 -1.65
N GLU A 199 6.65 -15.04 -2.31
CA GLU A 199 6.09 -14.39 -3.50
C GLU A 199 4.79 -15.03 -4.00
N GLN A 200 3.69 -14.72 -3.32
CA GLN A 200 2.39 -15.19 -3.79
C GLN A 200 2.14 -14.48 -5.12
N PRO A 201 1.68 -15.19 -6.14
CA PRO A 201 1.35 -14.58 -7.42
C PRO A 201 0.41 -13.40 -7.16
N LYS A 202 0.73 -12.24 -7.71
CA LYS A 202 0.06 -10.93 -7.54
C LYS A 202 -1.46 -10.93 -7.82
N GLN A 203 -2.09 -12.09 -7.96
CA GLN A 203 -3.52 -12.30 -8.23
C GLN A 203 -4.33 -12.75 -7.00
N MET A 204 -3.71 -12.93 -5.83
CA MET A 204 -4.50 -13.30 -4.65
C MET A 204 -5.33 -12.11 -4.13
N PRO A 205 -6.62 -12.33 -3.82
CA PRO A 205 -7.44 -11.28 -3.21
C PRO A 205 -6.85 -10.85 -1.88
N THR A 206 -6.92 -9.53 -1.60
CA THR A 206 -6.50 -8.95 -0.31
C THR A 206 -7.07 -9.78 0.85
N PRO A 207 -6.27 -10.14 1.87
CA PRO A 207 -6.75 -10.91 3.01
C PRO A 207 -8.00 -10.32 3.64
N LEU A 208 -8.93 -11.15 4.07
CA LEU A 208 -10.20 -10.70 4.69
C LEU A 208 -9.98 -9.74 5.87
N PRO A 209 -9.03 -9.99 6.80
CA PRO A 209 -8.75 -9.07 7.90
C PRO A 209 -8.31 -7.69 7.40
N GLN A 210 -7.42 -7.61 6.42
CA GLN A 210 -6.96 -6.34 5.86
C GLN A 210 -8.10 -5.52 5.24
N LYS A 211 -9.02 -6.17 4.49
CA LYS A 211 -10.22 -5.50 3.93
C LYS A 211 -11.16 -5.00 5.03
N THR A 212 -11.31 -5.75 6.10
CA THR A 212 -12.14 -5.35 7.24
C THR A 212 -11.56 -4.10 7.90
N TRP A 213 -10.26 -4.08 8.17
CA TRP A 213 -9.59 -2.93 8.75
C TRP A 213 -9.55 -1.70 7.83
N GLN A 214 -9.49 -1.92 6.51
CA GLN A 214 -9.66 -0.82 5.55
C GLN A 214 -11.03 -0.15 5.69
N LYS A 215 -12.11 -0.93 5.74
CA LYS A 215 -13.48 -0.39 5.94
C LYS A 215 -13.64 0.32 7.28
N ILE A 216 -13.04 -0.23 8.34
CA ILE A 216 -13.02 0.41 9.67
C ILE A 216 -12.30 1.76 9.60
N GLY A 217 -11.14 1.82 8.95
CA GLY A 217 -10.36 3.05 8.76
C GLY A 217 -11.12 4.10 7.95
N GLU A 218 -11.77 3.72 6.85
CA GLU A 218 -12.60 4.62 6.01
C GLU A 218 -13.77 5.22 6.82
N ARG A 219 -14.46 4.38 7.60
CA ARG A 219 -15.54 4.85 8.46
C ARG A 219 -15.02 5.76 9.58
N MET A 220 -13.91 5.40 10.20
CA MET A 220 -13.28 6.22 11.23
C MET A 220 -12.86 7.60 10.68
N GLN A 221 -12.35 7.68 9.47
CA GLN A 221 -12.06 8.94 8.81
C GLN A 221 -13.31 9.81 8.66
N THR A 222 -14.41 9.23 8.18
CA THR A 222 -15.69 9.92 8.04
C THR A 222 -16.20 10.45 9.39
N GLU A 223 -16.12 9.65 10.44
CA GLU A 223 -16.51 10.06 11.81
C GLU A 223 -15.62 11.19 12.35
N LEU A 224 -14.29 11.12 12.11
CA LEU A 224 -13.34 12.16 12.52
C LEU A 224 -13.60 13.49 11.78
N ASP A 225 -13.94 13.44 10.49
CA ASP A 225 -14.26 14.61 9.68
C ASP A 225 -15.59 15.26 10.10
N LEU A 226 -16.59 14.44 10.45
CA LEU A 226 -17.90 14.90 10.91
C LEU A 226 -17.86 15.50 12.33
N ARG A 227 -17.02 14.94 13.22
CA ARG A 227 -16.96 15.29 14.64
C ARG A 227 -15.70 16.05 15.01
N ASP A 228 -15.25 16.93 14.14
CA ASP A 228 -13.99 17.68 14.31
C ASP A 228 -13.88 18.36 15.68
N LYS A 229 -14.98 18.95 16.16
CA LYS A 229 -15.04 19.61 17.49
C LYS A 229 -15.04 18.65 18.67
N GLU A 230 -15.51 17.39 18.50
CA GLU A 230 -15.56 16.38 19.56
C GLU A 230 -14.27 15.58 19.68
N ALA A 231 -13.50 15.45 18.58
CA ALA A 231 -12.22 14.78 18.57
C ALA A 231 -11.18 15.47 19.47
N GLY A 232 -11.35 16.78 19.70
CA GLY A 232 -10.56 17.59 20.64
C GLY A 232 -9.21 18.02 20.09
N ASP A 233 -8.56 18.94 20.81
CA ASP A 233 -7.20 19.38 20.51
C ASP A 233 -6.23 18.16 20.53
N GLY A 234 -5.51 17.93 19.45
CA GLY A 234 -4.53 16.83 19.31
C GLY A 234 -4.96 15.66 18.44
N ALA A 235 -6.18 15.65 17.88
CA ALA A 235 -6.62 14.63 16.94
C ALA A 235 -6.02 14.79 15.52
N ASP A 236 -5.32 15.86 15.23
CA ASP A 236 -4.78 16.15 13.90
C ASP A 236 -3.76 15.10 13.44
N ALA A 237 -2.87 14.63 14.31
CA ALA A 237 -1.94 13.56 14.01
C ALA A 237 -2.69 12.26 13.67
N LEU A 238 -3.75 11.93 14.40
CA LEU A 238 -4.60 10.77 14.13
C LEU A 238 -5.30 10.91 12.77
N LYS A 239 -5.90 12.08 12.49
CA LYS A 239 -6.56 12.34 11.20
C LYS A 239 -5.60 12.19 10.03
N GLN A 240 -4.40 12.75 10.15
CA GLN A 240 -3.36 12.64 9.13
C GLN A 240 -2.95 11.19 8.90
N GLN A 241 -2.75 10.40 9.97
CA GLN A 241 -2.41 8.99 9.88
C GLN A 241 -3.52 8.14 9.26
N VAL A 242 -4.77 8.34 9.69
CA VAL A 242 -5.94 7.64 9.13
C VAL A 242 -6.11 8.00 7.65
N LYS A 243 -5.98 9.27 7.30
CA LYS A 243 -6.01 9.73 5.91
C LYS A 243 -4.88 9.09 5.09
N ALA A 244 -3.66 9.06 5.62
CA ALA A 244 -2.51 8.42 4.96
C ALA A 244 -2.72 6.90 4.80
N ALA A 245 -3.26 6.22 5.81
CA ALA A 245 -3.57 4.80 5.74
C ALA A 245 -4.70 4.48 4.75
N ASN A 246 -5.73 5.33 4.65
CA ASN A 246 -6.88 5.14 3.78
C ASN A 246 -6.64 5.57 2.33
N ARG A 247 -5.54 6.27 2.04
CA ARG A 247 -5.17 6.57 0.66
C ARG A 247 -5.13 5.26 -0.12
N SER A 248 -5.93 5.19 -1.18
CA SER A 248 -6.01 4.01 -2.03
C SER A 248 -4.68 3.84 -2.77
N ARG A 249 -3.81 3.00 -2.24
CA ARG A 249 -2.60 2.53 -2.94
C ARG A 249 -3.06 1.54 -4.00
N ARG A 250 -3.44 2.03 -5.16
CA ARG A 250 -3.66 1.15 -6.32
C ARG A 250 -2.29 0.78 -6.86
N SER A 251 -2.06 -0.50 -7.05
CA SER A 251 -0.86 -0.96 -7.73
C SER A 251 -0.80 -0.29 -9.11
N TYR A 252 0.30 0.37 -9.42
CA TYR A 252 0.59 0.91 -10.74
C TYR A 252 0.39 -0.14 -11.84
N GLN A 253 0.73 -1.38 -11.56
CA GLN A 253 0.55 -2.52 -12.45
C GLN A 253 -0.93 -2.81 -12.76
N ASP A 254 -1.81 -2.73 -11.75
CA ASP A 254 -3.25 -2.92 -11.95
C ASP A 254 -3.86 -1.78 -12.76
N PHE A 255 -3.28 -0.60 -12.62
CA PHE A 255 -3.64 0.55 -13.42
C PHE A 255 -3.23 0.36 -14.89
N LEU A 256 -1.97 0.02 -15.17
CA LEU A 256 -1.49 -0.23 -16.54
C LEU A 256 -2.29 -1.35 -17.24
N ARG A 257 -2.73 -2.37 -16.49
CA ARG A 257 -3.58 -3.44 -17.07
C ARG A 257 -4.90 -2.95 -17.64
N ARG A 258 -5.43 -1.81 -17.18
CA ARG A 258 -6.67 -1.23 -17.72
C ARG A 258 -6.51 -0.68 -19.13
N PHE A 259 -5.30 -0.29 -19.49
CA PHE A 259 -4.99 0.20 -20.83
C PHE A 259 -4.60 -0.92 -21.80
N CYS A 260 -4.51 -2.16 -21.33
CA CYS A 260 -4.32 -3.30 -22.19
C CYS A 260 -5.55 -3.53 -23.09
N VAL A 261 -5.33 -3.55 -24.36
CA VAL A 261 -6.34 -3.96 -25.36
C VAL A 261 -6.20 -5.44 -25.61
N THR A 262 -7.30 -6.18 -25.50
CA THR A 262 -7.32 -7.60 -25.91
C THR A 262 -7.40 -7.63 -27.44
N ARG A 263 -6.42 -8.27 -28.08
CA ARG A 263 -6.43 -8.57 -29.52
C ARG A 263 -6.27 -10.04 -29.74
N GLU A 264 -6.98 -10.55 -30.75
CA GLU A 264 -6.72 -11.87 -31.32
C GLU A 264 -5.50 -11.76 -32.23
N GLU A 265 -4.48 -12.52 -31.93
CA GLU A 265 -3.29 -12.68 -32.79
C GLU A 265 -3.29 -14.05 -33.40
N VAL A 266 -2.97 -14.10 -34.69
CA VAL A 266 -2.76 -15.37 -35.38
C VAL A 266 -1.44 -15.94 -34.85
N HIS A 267 -1.56 -16.93 -33.98
CA HIS A 267 -0.44 -17.68 -33.44
C HIS A 267 -0.80 -19.15 -33.47
N LEU A 268 -0.06 -19.94 -34.25
CA LEU A 268 -0.19 -21.39 -34.28
C LEU A 268 0.33 -21.93 -32.95
N ASP A 269 -0.56 -22.43 -32.11
CA ASP A 269 -0.19 -23.14 -30.90
C ASP A 269 -0.25 -24.65 -31.18
N PRO A 270 0.90 -25.34 -31.30
CA PRO A 270 0.93 -26.78 -31.62
C PRO A 270 0.45 -27.65 -30.44
N ASP A 271 0.38 -27.09 -29.22
CA ASP A 271 -0.01 -27.83 -28.01
C ASP A 271 -1.50 -27.69 -27.68
N GLU A 272 -2.20 -26.74 -28.30
CA GLU A 272 -3.65 -26.55 -28.16
C GLU A 272 -4.35 -26.72 -29.51
N PHE A 273 -5.53 -27.30 -29.50
CA PHE A 273 -6.35 -27.51 -30.70
C PHE A 273 -7.70 -26.83 -30.61
N ASP A 274 -8.27 -26.45 -31.78
CA ASP A 274 -9.58 -25.81 -31.83
C ASP A 274 -10.68 -26.78 -31.45
N LEU A 275 -11.33 -26.53 -30.33
CA LEU A 275 -12.39 -27.36 -29.77
C LEU A 275 -13.65 -27.40 -30.67
N ASN A 276 -13.88 -26.34 -31.46
CA ASN A 276 -15.02 -26.26 -32.37
C ASN A 276 -14.81 -27.27 -33.55
N PHE A 277 -13.62 -27.25 -34.14
CA PHE A 277 -13.27 -28.23 -35.20
C PHE A 277 -13.26 -29.65 -34.66
N TYR A 278 -12.75 -29.88 -33.47
CA TYR A 278 -12.76 -31.15 -32.80
C TYR A 278 -14.19 -31.70 -32.60
N THR A 279 -15.07 -30.88 -32.02
CA THR A 279 -16.47 -31.28 -31.78
C THR A 279 -17.26 -31.41 -33.07
N TYR A 280 -17.00 -30.55 -34.07
CA TYR A 280 -17.59 -30.68 -35.39
C TYR A 280 -17.20 -32.01 -36.06
N GLY A 281 -15.92 -32.36 -36.04
CA GLY A 281 -15.41 -33.64 -36.55
C GLY A 281 -16.10 -34.85 -35.90
N LEU A 282 -16.25 -34.87 -34.59
CA LEU A 282 -17.00 -35.91 -33.88
C LEU A 282 -18.48 -35.96 -34.27
N SER A 283 -19.10 -34.81 -34.49
CA SER A 283 -20.53 -34.78 -34.85
C SER A 283 -20.82 -35.26 -36.25
N VAL A 284 -19.90 -35.02 -37.20
CA VAL A 284 -20.06 -35.39 -38.62
C VAL A 284 -19.53 -36.77 -38.94
N TYR A 285 -18.39 -37.14 -38.36
CA TYR A 285 -17.67 -38.38 -38.69
C TYR A 285 -17.69 -39.43 -37.57
N GLY A 286 -18.42 -39.19 -36.49
CA GLY A 286 -18.57 -40.14 -35.38
C GLY A 286 -17.31 -40.26 -34.52
N ASN A 287 -16.41 -41.17 -34.86
CA ASN A 287 -15.20 -41.43 -34.06
C ASN A 287 -13.94 -40.73 -34.59
N MET A 288 -14.04 -39.77 -35.49
CA MET A 288 -12.89 -39.11 -36.10
C MET A 288 -12.91 -37.62 -35.79
N PRO A 289 -12.29 -37.19 -34.71
CA PRO A 289 -12.15 -35.75 -34.41
C PRO A 289 -11.23 -35.11 -35.46
N LEU A 290 -11.59 -33.90 -35.88
CA LEU A 290 -10.69 -33.05 -36.67
C LEU A 290 -9.79 -32.30 -35.68
N ILE A 291 -8.48 -32.53 -35.78
CA ILE A 291 -7.48 -31.88 -34.94
C ILE A 291 -6.85 -30.76 -35.78
N GLU A 292 -7.11 -29.54 -35.43
CA GLU A 292 -6.51 -28.36 -36.03
C GLU A 292 -5.86 -27.54 -34.91
N PRO A 293 -4.60 -27.09 -35.04
CA PRO A 293 -3.96 -26.23 -34.03
C PRO A 293 -4.76 -24.96 -33.81
N LEU A 294 -4.78 -24.43 -32.58
CA LEU A 294 -5.42 -23.18 -32.30
C LEU A 294 -4.65 -22.06 -33.02
N GLU A 295 -5.30 -21.43 -33.99
CA GLU A 295 -4.69 -20.39 -34.83
C GLU A 295 -4.73 -18.99 -34.20
N THR A 296 -5.52 -18.78 -33.15
CA THR A 296 -5.71 -17.46 -32.52
C THR A 296 -5.51 -17.51 -31.02
N ARG A 297 -4.70 -16.61 -30.52
CA ARG A 297 -4.50 -16.38 -29.09
C ARG A 297 -4.95 -14.97 -28.72
N GLU A 298 -5.77 -14.83 -27.69
CA GLU A 298 -6.04 -13.53 -27.11
C GLU A 298 -4.81 -12.97 -26.39
N SER A 299 -4.23 -11.90 -26.91
CA SER A 299 -3.16 -11.17 -26.26
C SER A 299 -3.64 -9.81 -25.79
N LYS A 300 -3.26 -9.42 -24.56
CA LYS A 300 -3.54 -8.10 -23.99
C LYS A 300 -2.33 -7.20 -24.20
N LYS A 301 -2.46 -6.18 -25.07
CA LYS A 301 -1.37 -5.27 -25.44
C LYS A 301 -1.72 -3.82 -25.10
N ILE A 302 -0.72 -3.04 -24.67
CA ILE A 302 -0.79 -1.57 -24.65
C ILE A 302 -0.19 -1.08 -25.96
N GLU A 303 -0.97 -0.42 -26.80
CA GLU A 303 -0.50 0.04 -28.09
C GLU A 303 -0.15 1.53 -28.09
N GLU A 304 -0.96 2.32 -27.40
CA GLU A 304 -0.83 3.78 -27.38
C GLU A 304 -0.96 4.31 -25.96
N LEU A 305 0.03 5.04 -25.50
CA LEU A 305 0.10 5.62 -24.17
C LEU A 305 0.81 6.98 -24.22
N ALA A 306 0.27 7.97 -23.53
CA ALA A 306 0.96 9.22 -23.26
C ALA A 306 1.47 9.23 -21.82
N LEU A 307 2.75 9.46 -21.64
CA LEU A 307 3.42 9.60 -20.35
C LEU A 307 3.90 11.03 -20.20
N VAL A 308 3.33 11.78 -19.28
CA VAL A 308 3.73 13.16 -19.00
C VAL A 308 4.51 13.20 -17.69
N ILE A 309 5.66 13.84 -17.70
CA ILE A 309 6.52 14.04 -16.55
C ILE A 309 6.53 15.51 -16.21
N ASP A 310 6.09 15.84 -15.00
CA ASP A 310 6.25 17.17 -14.45
C ASP A 310 7.73 17.41 -14.14
N THR A 311 8.28 18.43 -14.77
CA THR A 311 9.70 18.83 -14.61
C THR A 311 9.87 20.00 -13.64
N SER A 312 8.89 20.25 -12.78
CA SER A 312 9.01 21.20 -11.68
C SER A 312 10.09 20.78 -10.68
N TYR A 313 10.53 21.72 -9.83
CA TYR A 313 11.66 21.55 -8.90
C TYR A 313 11.59 20.35 -7.94
N SER A 314 10.43 19.73 -7.79
CA SER A 314 10.17 18.65 -6.83
C SER A 314 10.44 17.23 -7.37
N THR A 315 10.61 17.07 -8.68
CA THR A 315 10.75 15.74 -9.31
C THR A 315 12.23 15.42 -9.55
N SER A 316 12.76 14.35 -8.90
CA SER A 316 14.15 13.93 -9.14
C SER A 316 14.25 13.03 -10.37
N GLY A 317 15.31 13.24 -11.19
CA GLY A 317 15.57 12.43 -12.39
C GLY A 317 15.77 10.94 -12.09
N GLU A 318 16.30 10.59 -10.91
CA GLU A 318 16.48 9.20 -10.46
C GLU A 318 15.14 8.47 -10.27
N LEU A 319 14.14 9.14 -9.69
CA LEU A 319 12.80 8.58 -9.52
C LEU A 319 12.10 8.33 -10.85
N VAL A 320 12.29 9.24 -11.82
CA VAL A 320 11.73 9.06 -13.17
C VAL A 320 12.39 7.89 -13.88
N ARG A 321 13.72 7.75 -13.78
CA ARG A 321 14.45 6.59 -14.34
C ARG A 321 13.97 5.29 -13.71
N ALA A 322 13.83 5.24 -12.39
CA ALA A 322 13.34 4.06 -11.70
C ALA A 322 11.91 3.69 -12.14
N PHE A 323 11.06 4.67 -12.37
CA PHE A 323 9.73 4.46 -12.91
C PHE A 323 9.73 3.93 -14.35
N LEU A 324 10.54 4.52 -15.23
CA LEU A 324 10.68 4.03 -16.60
C LEU A 324 11.23 2.59 -16.62
N ALA A 325 12.15 2.26 -15.72
CA ALA A 325 12.69 0.91 -15.56
C ALA A 325 11.63 -0.10 -15.09
N GLU A 326 10.78 0.28 -14.14
CA GLU A 326 9.66 -0.56 -13.70
C GLU A 326 8.62 -0.72 -14.82
N THR A 327 8.33 0.37 -15.55
CA THR A 327 7.47 0.32 -16.74
C THR A 327 8.03 -0.65 -17.76
N TYR A 328 9.33 -0.56 -18.07
CA TYR A 328 10.01 -1.50 -18.95
C TYR A 328 9.90 -2.95 -18.49
N THR A 329 10.15 -3.22 -17.21
CA THR A 329 10.05 -4.56 -16.63
C THR A 329 8.64 -5.15 -16.75
N LEU A 330 7.62 -4.32 -16.54
CA LEU A 330 6.22 -4.71 -16.70
C LEU A 330 5.85 -5.00 -18.15
N LEU A 331 6.46 -4.27 -19.07
CA LEU A 331 6.27 -4.42 -20.51
C LEU A 331 7.01 -5.65 -21.05
N LYS A 332 8.25 -5.89 -20.60
CA LYS A 332 9.10 -7.01 -21.02
C LYS A 332 8.55 -8.40 -20.61
N GLY A 333 7.85 -8.51 -19.49
CA GLY A 333 7.28 -9.78 -19.01
C GLY A 333 6.18 -10.38 -19.88
N ARG A 334 5.93 -9.85 -21.07
CA ARG A 334 4.92 -10.32 -22.02
C ARG A 334 5.53 -10.37 -23.42
N GLU A 335 5.81 -11.56 -23.91
CA GLU A 335 6.55 -11.92 -25.13
C GLU A 335 6.17 -11.18 -26.43
N ASN A 336 5.10 -10.36 -26.48
CA ASN A 336 4.60 -9.74 -27.70
C ASN A 336 4.35 -8.23 -27.61
N PHE A 337 4.90 -7.54 -26.60
CA PHE A 337 4.52 -6.16 -26.33
C PHE A 337 5.18 -5.14 -27.28
N PHE A 338 6.37 -5.40 -27.78
CA PHE A 338 7.21 -4.40 -28.43
C PHE A 338 7.07 -4.28 -29.97
N HIS A 339 6.27 -5.10 -30.62
CA HIS A 339 6.21 -5.07 -32.09
C HIS A 339 5.50 -3.83 -32.66
N ARG A 340 4.65 -3.14 -31.91
CA ARG A 340 4.03 -1.84 -32.31
C ARG A 340 3.65 -1.07 -31.05
N MET A 341 4.55 -0.24 -30.57
CA MET A 341 4.30 0.68 -29.46
C MET A 341 4.27 2.12 -29.99
N ASN A 342 3.35 2.93 -29.48
CA ASN A 342 3.27 4.35 -29.72
C ASN A 342 3.21 5.05 -28.36
N LEU A 343 4.37 5.21 -27.72
CA LEU A 343 4.52 5.85 -26.43
C LEU A 343 5.13 7.23 -26.61
N HIS A 344 4.39 8.27 -26.24
CA HIS A 344 4.91 9.62 -26.13
C HIS A 344 5.36 9.90 -24.70
N LEU A 345 6.67 10.14 -24.52
CA LEU A 345 7.27 10.58 -23.26
C LEU A 345 7.43 12.10 -23.30
N ILE A 346 6.52 12.80 -22.62
CA ILE A 346 6.39 14.26 -22.68
C ILE A 346 6.91 14.85 -21.38
N GLN A 347 7.85 15.78 -21.45
CA GLN A 347 8.30 16.59 -20.34
C GLN A 347 7.59 17.94 -20.38
N ALA A 348 6.96 18.32 -19.28
CA ALA A 348 6.19 19.54 -19.18
C ALA A 348 6.33 20.19 -17.78
N ASP A 349 6.32 21.51 -17.76
CA ASP A 349 6.11 22.33 -16.58
C ASP A 349 4.91 23.27 -16.82
N ASN A 350 5.11 24.56 -17.04
CA ASN A 350 4.09 25.48 -17.54
C ASN A 350 4.01 25.48 -19.09
N ALA A 351 4.86 24.71 -19.77
CA ALA A 351 4.89 24.52 -21.22
C ALA A 351 5.48 23.15 -21.56
N ILE A 352 5.29 22.68 -22.79
CA ILE A 352 5.94 21.46 -23.26
C ILE A 352 7.42 21.72 -23.47
N ARG A 353 8.27 20.94 -22.82
CA ARG A 353 9.73 21.06 -22.92
C ARG A 353 10.34 20.07 -23.89
N GLN A 354 9.79 18.86 -23.91
CA GLN A 354 10.26 17.80 -24.81
C GLN A 354 9.12 16.80 -25.05
N ASP A 355 9.04 16.25 -26.24
CA ASP A 355 8.23 15.07 -26.57
C ASP A 355 9.13 14.05 -27.27
N LEU A 356 9.27 12.87 -26.68
CA LEU A 356 10.06 11.77 -27.21
C LEU A 356 9.10 10.64 -27.58
N LEU A 357 9.02 10.34 -28.87
CA LEU A 357 8.23 9.22 -29.38
C LEU A 357 9.04 7.93 -29.32
N ILE A 358 8.54 6.94 -28.62
CA ILE A 358 9.15 5.63 -28.41
C ILE A 358 8.29 4.59 -29.11
N ARG A 359 8.89 3.85 -30.06
CA ARG A 359 8.21 2.88 -30.92
C ARG A 359 8.64 1.44 -30.68
N ASN A 360 9.80 1.24 -30.06
CA ASN A 360 10.39 -0.08 -29.83
C ASN A 360 11.15 -0.14 -28.51
N GLU A 361 11.61 -1.34 -28.14
CA GLU A 361 12.35 -1.60 -26.90
C GLU A 361 13.66 -0.82 -26.84
N ASP A 362 14.42 -0.79 -27.95
CA ASP A 362 15.72 -0.14 -27.99
C ASP A 362 15.60 1.38 -27.77
N GLU A 363 14.59 2.02 -28.35
CA GLU A 363 14.29 3.44 -28.13
C GLU A 363 13.90 3.71 -26.66
N LEU A 364 13.19 2.78 -26.00
CA LEU A 364 12.84 2.92 -24.59
C LEU A 364 14.07 2.78 -23.69
N ILE A 365 14.93 1.80 -23.96
CA ILE A 365 16.20 1.61 -23.25
C ILE A 365 17.10 2.84 -23.44
N HIS A 366 17.22 3.34 -24.65
CA HIS A 366 17.98 4.55 -24.95
C HIS A 366 17.42 5.77 -24.20
N ALA A 367 16.10 5.94 -24.19
CA ALA A 367 15.45 7.01 -23.45
C ALA A 367 15.71 6.92 -21.94
N MET A 368 15.72 5.69 -21.35
CA MET A 368 16.03 5.48 -19.93
C MET A 368 17.48 5.84 -19.59
N ASN A 369 18.43 5.43 -20.43
CA ASN A 369 19.86 5.64 -20.18
C ASN A 369 20.28 7.10 -20.32
N HIS A 370 19.64 7.83 -21.25
CA HIS A 370 19.96 9.22 -21.59
C HIS A 370 18.89 10.21 -21.12
N PHE A 371 18.07 9.83 -20.12
CA PHE A 371 17.00 10.69 -19.61
C PHE A 371 17.59 11.89 -18.86
N GLU A 372 17.35 13.07 -19.39
CA GLU A 372 17.67 14.36 -18.78
C GLU A 372 16.36 15.11 -18.48
N LEU A 373 16.20 15.59 -17.26
CA LEU A 373 15.08 16.49 -16.93
C LEU A 373 15.31 17.86 -17.55
N ARG A 374 14.35 18.29 -18.37
CA ARG A 374 14.36 19.61 -19.02
C ARG A 374 13.17 20.41 -18.54
N GLY A 375 13.41 21.42 -17.71
CA GLY A 375 12.36 22.27 -17.15
C GLY A 375 12.87 23.02 -15.92
N GLY A 376 11.99 23.31 -14.98
CA GLY A 376 12.28 24.06 -13.75
C GLY A 376 11.44 25.33 -13.63
N GLY A 377 10.30 25.38 -14.33
CA GLY A 377 9.30 26.45 -14.21
C GLY A 377 8.23 26.16 -13.18
N GLY A 378 7.21 26.99 -13.14
CA GLY A 378 5.99 26.75 -12.35
C GLY A 378 5.18 25.60 -12.93
N THR A 379 4.23 25.05 -12.15
CA THR A 379 3.44 23.89 -12.53
C THR A 379 2.06 24.30 -13.04
N ASP A 380 1.81 24.07 -14.33
CA ASP A 380 0.47 24.13 -14.92
C ASP A 380 0.27 22.88 -15.80
N PHE A 381 -0.71 22.07 -15.47
CA PHE A 381 -0.96 20.81 -16.17
C PHE A 381 -1.72 21.01 -17.48
N ARG A 382 -2.44 22.14 -17.67
CA ARG A 382 -3.29 22.40 -18.84
C ARG A 382 -2.57 22.34 -20.16
N PRO A 383 -1.37 22.92 -20.35
CA PRO A 383 -0.64 22.85 -21.61
C PRO A 383 -0.32 21.43 -22.07
N ALA A 384 -0.02 20.52 -21.13
CA ALA A 384 0.25 19.13 -21.47
C ALA A 384 -1.01 18.43 -22.00
N PHE A 385 -2.17 18.67 -21.40
CA PHE A 385 -3.44 18.12 -21.90
C PHE A 385 -3.84 18.71 -23.25
N GLU A 386 -3.63 20.01 -23.46
CA GLU A 386 -3.86 20.67 -24.76
C GLU A 386 -2.98 20.07 -25.85
N TYR A 387 -1.70 19.85 -25.54
CA TYR A 387 -0.75 19.22 -26.46
C TYR A 387 -1.15 17.79 -26.83
N VAL A 388 -1.49 16.94 -25.84
CA VAL A 388 -1.96 15.57 -26.11
C VAL A 388 -3.24 15.57 -26.92
N ASN A 389 -4.18 16.47 -26.65
CA ASN A 389 -5.38 16.64 -27.46
C ASN A 389 -5.05 17.05 -28.90
N GLN A 390 -4.05 17.90 -29.11
CA GLN A 390 -3.56 18.25 -30.43
C GLN A 390 -2.96 17.02 -31.15
N LEU A 391 -2.13 16.22 -30.48
CA LEU A 391 -1.60 14.98 -31.06
C LEU A 391 -2.72 14.00 -31.46
N CYS A 392 -3.81 13.91 -30.68
CA CYS A 392 -4.99 13.14 -31.06
C CYS A 392 -5.68 13.72 -32.28
N ALA A 393 -5.84 15.04 -32.39
CA ALA A 393 -6.45 15.70 -33.52
C ALA A 393 -5.60 15.56 -34.80
N GLU A 394 -4.29 15.56 -34.68
CA GLU A 394 -3.32 15.32 -35.79
C GLU A 394 -3.21 13.84 -36.16
N LYS A 395 -4.00 12.95 -35.53
CA LYS A 395 -3.96 11.50 -35.75
C LYS A 395 -2.57 10.86 -35.49
N LYS A 396 -1.79 11.45 -34.59
CA LYS A 396 -0.55 10.83 -34.10
C LYS A 396 -0.87 9.62 -33.21
N PHE A 397 -1.99 9.67 -32.49
CA PHE A 397 -2.62 8.54 -31.85
C PHE A 397 -3.82 8.07 -32.65
N SER A 398 -3.92 6.75 -32.88
CA SER A 398 -5.09 6.12 -33.51
C SER A 398 -6.21 5.90 -32.51
N ASN A 399 -5.84 5.50 -31.27
CA ASN A 399 -6.80 5.20 -30.21
C ASN A 399 -6.11 5.35 -28.83
N LEU A 400 -5.75 6.57 -28.46
CA LEU A 400 -5.15 6.84 -27.16
C LEU A 400 -6.10 6.42 -26.02
N ARG A 401 -5.71 5.42 -25.25
CA ARG A 401 -6.50 4.89 -24.15
C ARG A 401 -6.21 5.59 -22.83
N GLY A 402 -4.98 6.01 -22.61
CA GLY A 402 -4.58 6.55 -21.33
C GLY A 402 -3.45 7.55 -21.35
N LEU A 403 -3.52 8.46 -20.40
CA LEU A 403 -2.48 9.42 -20.07
C LEU A 403 -2.05 9.20 -18.62
N LEU A 404 -0.77 9.04 -18.40
CA LEU A 404 -0.13 8.98 -17.09
C LEU A 404 0.58 10.30 -16.83
N TYR A 405 0.27 10.96 -15.73
CA TYR A 405 0.87 12.24 -15.37
C TYR A 405 1.64 12.11 -14.04
N PHE A 406 2.96 12.20 -14.10
CA PHE A 406 3.83 12.24 -12.92
C PHE A 406 3.95 13.65 -12.39
N THR A 407 3.59 13.87 -11.14
CA THR A 407 3.61 15.19 -10.50
C THR A 407 3.57 15.08 -8.97
N ASP A 408 3.95 16.16 -8.29
CA ASP A 408 3.67 16.36 -6.87
C ASP A 408 2.24 16.91 -6.60
N GLY A 409 1.49 17.21 -7.66
CA GLY A 409 0.11 17.69 -7.56
C GLY A 409 -0.05 19.19 -7.32
N MET A 410 1.04 19.93 -7.14
CA MET A 410 1.01 21.35 -6.86
C MET A 410 0.87 22.18 -8.13
N GLY A 411 -0.25 22.07 -8.84
CA GLY A 411 -0.47 22.75 -10.11
C GLY A 411 -1.93 23.02 -10.44
N THR A 412 -2.14 23.67 -11.59
CA THR A 412 -3.47 23.96 -12.10
C THR A 412 -3.97 22.85 -12.99
N TYR A 413 -5.06 22.22 -12.58
CA TYR A 413 -5.69 21.10 -13.29
C TYR A 413 -6.64 21.56 -14.41
N PRO A 414 -6.80 20.76 -15.49
CA PRO A 414 -7.81 21.02 -16.50
C PRO A 414 -9.23 20.82 -15.94
N ALA A 415 -10.13 21.76 -16.25
CA ALA A 415 -11.51 21.72 -15.76
C ALA A 415 -12.35 20.66 -16.46
N ARG A 416 -12.02 20.30 -17.72
CA ARG A 416 -12.78 19.34 -18.52
C ARG A 416 -12.10 18.00 -18.60
N ARG A 417 -12.89 16.92 -18.52
CA ARG A 417 -12.40 15.56 -18.74
C ARG A 417 -11.99 15.39 -20.20
N PRO A 418 -10.78 14.86 -20.48
CA PRO A 418 -10.36 14.49 -21.84
C PRO A 418 -11.08 13.24 -22.33
N ALA A 419 -10.92 12.93 -23.62
CA ALA A 419 -11.55 11.74 -24.24
C ALA A 419 -10.87 10.41 -23.83
N TYR A 420 -9.67 10.47 -23.28
CA TYR A 420 -8.89 9.34 -22.80
C TYR A 420 -8.87 9.30 -21.27
N ASP A 421 -8.64 8.12 -20.71
CA ASP A 421 -8.53 7.97 -19.27
C ASP A 421 -7.21 8.59 -18.77
N THR A 422 -7.27 9.24 -17.63
CA THR A 422 -6.11 9.94 -17.07
C THR A 422 -5.85 9.47 -15.64
N ALA A 423 -4.57 9.22 -15.32
CA ALA A 423 -4.13 9.03 -13.95
C ALA A 423 -3.00 9.99 -13.59
N PHE A 424 -3.16 10.63 -12.43
CA PHE A 424 -2.09 11.35 -11.77
C PHE A 424 -1.35 10.40 -10.83
N LEU A 425 -0.03 10.33 -11.05
CA LEU A 425 0.87 9.49 -10.29
C LEU A 425 1.69 10.38 -9.36
N PHE A 426 1.50 10.17 -8.08
CA PHE A 426 2.17 10.92 -7.03
C PHE A 426 3.28 10.08 -6.43
N LEU A 427 4.45 10.67 -6.31
CA LEU A 427 5.64 10.04 -5.75
C LEU A 427 5.84 10.49 -4.31
N GLY A 428 6.10 9.52 -3.43
CA GLY A 428 6.43 9.79 -2.03
C GLY A 428 5.24 10.31 -1.20
N GLU A 429 5.54 11.10 -0.18
CA GLU A 429 4.55 11.58 0.78
C GLU A 429 4.23 13.07 0.65
N LYS A 430 5.07 13.83 -0.05
CA LYS A 430 4.89 15.26 -0.30
C LYS A 430 4.15 15.47 -1.61
N PHE A 431 2.83 15.34 -1.61
CA PHE A 431 2.02 15.70 -2.76
C PHE A 431 0.69 16.30 -2.31
N ASP A 432 0.13 17.16 -3.14
CA ASP A 432 -1.21 17.70 -2.96
C ASP A 432 -2.20 17.04 -3.94
N ASP A 433 -3.06 16.19 -3.41
CA ASP A 433 -4.11 15.52 -4.17
C ASP A 433 -5.50 16.15 -3.99
N ALA A 434 -5.59 17.26 -3.24
CA ALA A 434 -6.87 17.88 -2.90
C ALA A 434 -7.59 18.46 -4.13
N ASN A 435 -6.84 18.98 -5.09
CA ASN A 435 -7.34 19.64 -6.29
C ASN A 435 -7.46 18.72 -7.51
N VAL A 436 -7.11 17.42 -7.37
CA VAL A 436 -7.23 16.46 -8.48
C VAL A 436 -8.69 16.30 -8.89
N PRO A 437 -9.01 16.50 -10.18
CA PRO A 437 -10.38 16.43 -10.65
C PRO A 437 -11.02 15.05 -10.39
N PRO A 438 -12.33 14.97 -10.09
CA PRO A 438 -13.01 13.71 -9.79
C PRO A 438 -13.01 12.69 -10.95
N TRP A 439 -12.82 13.16 -12.18
CA TRP A 439 -12.77 12.30 -13.37
C TRP A 439 -11.40 11.61 -13.55
N ALA A 440 -10.36 12.09 -12.88
CA ALA A 440 -9.02 11.52 -12.97
C ALA A 440 -8.78 10.48 -11.88
N MET A 441 -8.00 9.46 -12.19
CA MET A 441 -7.55 8.47 -11.23
C MET A 441 -6.35 9.00 -10.46
N LYS A 442 -6.28 8.67 -9.16
CA LYS A 442 -5.14 8.99 -8.31
C LYS A 442 -4.38 7.70 -8.01
N VAL A 443 -3.10 7.69 -8.29
CA VAL A 443 -2.19 6.58 -7.98
C VAL A 443 -1.05 7.12 -7.16
N VAL A 444 -0.88 6.63 -5.94
CA VAL A 444 0.24 6.99 -5.08
C VAL A 444 1.27 5.88 -5.17
N LEU A 445 2.48 6.24 -5.58
CA LEU A 445 3.62 5.36 -5.71
C LEU A 445 4.51 5.51 -4.48
N ASP A 446 4.96 4.38 -3.93
CA ASP A 446 5.88 4.38 -2.80
C ASP A 446 7.32 4.43 -3.33
N GLU A 447 8.14 5.37 -2.88
CA GLU A 447 9.55 5.48 -3.27
C GLU A 447 10.32 4.18 -3.00
N ASP A 448 9.92 3.45 -1.96
CA ASP A 448 10.54 2.18 -1.59
C ASP A 448 10.19 1.03 -2.56
N GLU A 449 9.08 1.12 -3.31
CA GLU A 449 8.75 0.16 -4.38
C GLU A 449 9.73 0.30 -5.56
N PHE A 450 10.26 1.51 -5.80
CA PHE A 450 11.22 1.80 -6.86
C PHE A 450 12.68 1.72 -6.41
N SER A 451 12.96 1.73 -5.10
CA SER A 451 14.32 1.64 -4.54
C SER A 451 14.75 0.20 -4.20
N GLY A 452 13.90 -0.80 -4.47
CA GLY A 452 14.13 -2.21 -4.15
C GLY A 452 15.22 -2.88 -5.02
N PRO A 453 15.60 -4.12 -4.69
CA PRO A 453 16.60 -4.89 -5.45
C PRO A 453 16.27 -5.03 -6.94
N THR A 454 15.00 -5.00 -7.30
CA THR A 454 14.51 -5.05 -8.70
C THR A 454 14.83 -3.77 -9.45
N ALA A 455 14.72 -2.61 -8.82
CA ALA A 455 15.11 -1.32 -9.42
C ALA A 455 16.63 -1.21 -9.54
N ARG A 456 17.39 -1.71 -8.56
CA ARG A 456 18.85 -1.82 -8.65
C ARG A 456 19.29 -2.81 -9.72
N ALA A 457 18.59 -3.93 -9.88
CA ALA A 457 18.85 -4.88 -10.96
C ALA A 457 18.48 -4.30 -12.33
N ALA A 458 17.42 -3.50 -12.43
CA ALA A 458 17.05 -2.80 -13.66
C ALA A 458 18.02 -1.66 -13.98
N SER A 459 18.50 -0.93 -12.97
CA SER A 459 19.60 0.07 -13.14
C SER A 459 20.91 -0.60 -13.52
N ALA A 460 21.28 -1.70 -12.87
CA ALA A 460 22.48 -2.47 -13.21
C ALA A 460 22.37 -3.13 -14.61
N LEU A 461 21.19 -3.52 -15.04
CA LEU A 461 20.93 -4.02 -16.39
C LEU A 461 21.03 -2.89 -17.42
N ALA A 462 20.52 -1.70 -17.12
CA ALA A 462 20.65 -0.51 -17.95
C ALA A 462 22.11 -0.08 -18.05
N ASP A 463 22.86 -0.08 -16.94
CA ASP A 463 24.29 0.22 -16.91
C ASP A 463 25.10 -0.84 -17.70
N ALA A 464 24.75 -2.13 -17.59
CA ALA A 464 25.40 -3.21 -18.34
C ALA A 464 25.12 -3.11 -19.86
N LEU A 465 23.90 -2.75 -20.26
CA LEU A 465 23.53 -2.54 -21.66
C LEU A 465 24.15 -1.27 -22.22
N ALA A 466 24.33 -0.22 -21.41
CA ALA A 466 25.07 0.99 -21.82
C ALA A 466 26.57 0.73 -22.01
N GLU A 467 27.13 -0.26 -21.28
CA GLU A 467 28.52 -0.70 -21.46
C GLU A 467 28.73 -1.55 -22.72
N GLU A 468 27.71 -2.25 -23.24
CA GLU A 468 27.77 -3.01 -24.49
C GLU A 468 27.68 -2.12 -25.74
N ASP A 469 27.05 -0.93 -25.64
CA ASP A 469 26.87 0.01 -26.79
C ASP A 469 28.01 1.03 -26.94
N ASP A 470 29.14 0.91 -26.21
CA ASP A 470 30.30 1.79 -26.42
C ASP A 470 31.23 1.24 -27.54
N PRO A 471 31.13 1.76 -28.78
CA PRO A 471 31.92 1.28 -29.91
C PRO A 471 33.43 1.65 -29.80
N TYR A 472 33.86 2.37 -28.76
CA TYR A 472 35.25 2.82 -28.53
C TYR A 472 35.99 2.03 -27.44
N ARG A 473 35.39 0.98 -26.87
CA ARG A 473 36.02 0.18 -25.82
C ARG A 473 37.26 -0.58 -26.25
N GLU A 474 37.39 -0.91 -27.56
CA GLU A 474 38.57 -1.61 -28.08
C GLU A 474 39.79 -0.69 -28.35
N LEU A 475 39.59 0.62 -28.33
CA LEU A 475 40.67 1.59 -28.62
C LEU A 475 41.44 2.04 -27.36
N ASN A 476 40.93 1.76 -26.15
CA ASN A 476 41.56 2.17 -24.89
C ASN A 476 42.36 1.05 -24.18
N ASN A 477 42.43 -0.16 -24.74
CA ASN A 477 43.16 -1.31 -24.21
C ASN A 477 44.35 -1.76 -25.09
N SER A 478 44.87 -0.88 -25.95
CA SER A 478 46.09 -1.14 -26.72
C SER A 478 47.21 -0.15 -26.36
#